data_5bdeb1f66cb5ac14a6d98c03eaac78f3
#
_entry.id   5bdeb1f66cb5ac14a6d98c03eaac78f3
#
_cell.length_a   1.000
_cell.length_b   1.000
_cell.length_c   1.000
_cell.angle_alpha   90.00
_cell.angle_beta   90.00
_cell.angle_gamma   90.00
#
_symmetry.space_group_name_H-M   'P 1'
#
loop_
_entity.id
_entity.type
_entity.pdbx_description
1 polymer ?
#
loop_
_entity_poly.entity_id
_entity_poly.type
_entity_poly.pdbx_seq_one_letter_code
_entity_poly.pdbx_strand_id
1 'polypeptide(L)'
;MRIFFWKAAVAAVAGLGAAVQAQPFYLPTANHALFVKGGEPDFFAPTPGKTWESGCFGCVRTDRHQMHEGLDIKCLQRDSRGEPTDPVMAAAAGVVEYINDRPALSNYGRYMVLGHNIGGVEVYSLYAHLHSVRSDLKAGVSVQAGEPIAVMGRTSNTAETISQERAHVHFELNLFYSDHFAAWFKTHFPGERNDHGVWNGENLVGFDPRLVFLEERAEGTNFNLTTWLQHRVELCRVLVRKTNAPWVKRYPMLVAQNPTAQKEGVAGYEISLDYNGLPFAWVPRAASEIKGALKYRLLSVNEAEETLNPCRNMVKQVSGRWQLAPNGISLLDLLTE
;
A
#
# COMPACT_ATOMS: atom_id res chain seq x y z
N MET A 1 46.71 21.76 61.25
CA MET A 1 45.28 21.90 60.93
C MET A 1 45.10 21.36 59.51
N ARG A 2 44.72 20.09 59.37
CA ARG A 2 44.55 19.44 58.06
C ARG A 2 43.04 19.36 57.77
N ILE A 3 42.60 20.01 56.70
CA ILE A 3 41.22 20.05 56.24
C ILE A 3 41.03 18.86 55.25
N PHE A 4 40.14 17.90 55.58
CA PHE A 4 39.73 16.82 54.74
C PHE A 4 38.56 17.29 53.88
N PHE A 5 38.69 17.26 52.51
CA PHE A 5 37.59 17.42 51.57
C PHE A 5 37.00 16.05 51.28
N TRP A 6 35.75 15.88 51.63
CA TRP A 6 34.95 14.73 51.20
C TRP A 6 34.40 15.00 49.79
N LYS A 7 34.79 14.20 48.81
CA LYS A 7 34.17 14.18 47.49
C LYS A 7 32.96 13.26 47.57
N ALA A 8 31.76 13.81 47.45
CA ALA A 8 30.54 13.05 47.23
C ALA A 8 30.47 12.61 45.75
N ALA A 9 30.50 11.30 45.49
CA ALA A 9 30.26 10.74 44.17
C ALA A 9 28.75 10.64 43.98
N VAL A 10 28.22 11.41 43.02
CA VAL A 10 26.83 11.28 42.55
C VAL A 10 26.82 10.15 41.51
N ALA A 11 26.24 9.00 41.85
CA ALA A 11 25.97 7.94 40.94
C ALA A 11 24.73 8.32 40.08
N ALA A 12 24.94 8.62 38.81
CA ALA A 12 23.86 8.76 37.83
C ALA A 12 23.29 7.37 37.50
N VAL A 13 22.11 7.08 37.99
CA VAL A 13 21.33 5.93 37.56
C VAL A 13 20.76 6.25 36.17
N ALA A 14 21.40 5.77 35.11
CA ALA A 14 20.84 5.75 33.77
C ALA A 14 19.68 4.73 33.74
N GLY A 15 18.47 5.21 33.90
CA GLY A 15 17.27 4.42 33.64
C GLY A 15 17.22 4.06 32.13
N LEU A 16 17.52 2.81 31.81
CA LEU A 16 17.18 2.21 30.53
C LEU A 16 15.64 2.09 30.46
N GLY A 17 15.00 3.17 30.03
CA GLY A 17 13.61 3.08 29.56
C GLY A 17 13.60 2.15 28.36
N ALA A 18 13.08 0.94 28.52
CA ALA A 18 12.71 0.11 27.38
C ALA A 18 11.76 0.96 26.51
N ALA A 19 12.20 1.37 25.33
CA ALA A 19 11.32 1.97 24.36
C ALA A 19 10.23 0.92 24.07
N VAL A 20 9.02 1.16 24.54
CA VAL A 20 7.84 0.42 24.11
C VAL A 20 7.79 0.67 22.62
N GLN A 21 8.09 -0.35 21.82
CA GLN A 21 7.99 -0.26 20.36
C GLN A 21 6.52 -0.05 20.06
N ALA A 22 6.18 1.17 19.66
CA ALA A 22 4.81 1.54 19.36
C ALA A 22 4.28 0.63 18.24
N GLN A 23 3.02 0.28 18.30
CA GLN A 23 2.32 -0.39 17.21
C GLN A 23 2.57 0.39 15.92
N PRO A 24 3.07 -0.24 14.81
CA PRO A 24 3.36 0.48 13.59
C PRO A 24 2.09 1.10 12.96
N PHE A 25 0.94 0.41 13.07
CA PHE A 25 -0.31 0.88 12.48
C PHE A 25 -1.48 0.93 13.46
N TYR A 26 -2.30 1.98 13.31
CA TYR A 26 -3.58 2.18 13.99
C TYR A 26 -4.71 2.07 12.98
N LEU A 27 -5.88 1.57 13.41
CA LEU A 27 -7.09 1.69 12.59
C LEU A 27 -7.36 3.16 12.28
N PRO A 28 -7.71 3.49 11.01
CA PRO A 28 -7.94 4.87 10.61
C PRO A 28 -9.28 5.43 11.12
N THR A 29 -10.05 4.65 11.87
CA THR A 29 -11.34 5.03 12.47
C THR A 29 -11.50 4.42 13.85
N ALA A 30 -12.54 4.85 14.59
CA ALA A 30 -12.93 4.25 15.86
C ALA A 30 -13.71 2.92 15.70
N ASN A 31 -13.89 2.42 14.48
CA ASN A 31 -14.56 1.14 14.24
C ASN A 31 -13.61 -0.02 14.50
N HIS A 32 -13.73 -0.66 15.65
CA HIS A 32 -12.92 -1.80 16.07
C HIS A 32 -13.56 -3.17 15.80
N ALA A 33 -14.66 -3.24 15.06
CA ALA A 33 -15.37 -4.48 14.77
C ALA A 33 -14.50 -5.51 14.02
N LEU A 34 -13.47 -5.07 13.29
CA LEU A 34 -12.47 -5.95 12.68
C LEU A 34 -11.85 -6.94 13.68
N PHE A 35 -11.69 -6.54 14.92
CA PHE A 35 -11.05 -7.33 15.97
C PHE A 35 -12.03 -8.16 16.82
N VAL A 36 -13.29 -8.17 16.45
CA VAL A 36 -14.34 -8.95 17.09
C VAL A 36 -14.65 -10.16 16.21
N LYS A 37 -14.74 -11.34 16.79
CA LYS A 37 -15.08 -12.56 16.04
C LYS A 37 -16.45 -12.41 15.39
N GLY A 38 -16.50 -12.49 14.05
CA GLY A 38 -17.74 -12.31 13.27
C GLY A 38 -18.18 -10.83 13.14
N GLY A 39 -17.29 -9.88 13.45
CA GLY A 39 -17.56 -8.44 13.35
C GLY A 39 -17.31 -7.85 11.96
N GLU A 40 -16.88 -8.64 10.97
CA GLU A 40 -16.64 -8.18 9.61
C GLU A 40 -17.84 -7.46 8.99
N PRO A 41 -19.10 -7.94 9.13
CA PRO A 41 -20.28 -7.22 8.61
C PRO A 41 -20.50 -5.86 9.24
N ASP A 42 -20.01 -5.62 10.46
CA ASP A 42 -20.10 -4.34 11.15
C ASP A 42 -18.91 -3.42 10.82
N PHE A 43 -17.81 -3.98 10.36
CA PHE A 43 -16.62 -3.25 9.95
C PHE A 43 -16.68 -2.78 8.51
N PHE A 44 -17.00 -3.67 7.56
CA PHE A 44 -16.93 -3.38 6.12
C PHE A 44 -18.23 -2.80 5.55
N ALA A 45 -18.10 -1.74 4.74
CA ALA A 45 -19.18 -1.17 3.95
C ALA A 45 -19.28 -1.90 2.60
N PRO A 46 -20.30 -2.76 2.39
CA PRO A 46 -20.43 -3.50 1.12
C PRO A 46 -20.86 -2.62 -0.04
N THR A 47 -20.58 -3.05 -1.27
CA THR A 47 -21.23 -2.51 -2.47
C THR A 47 -22.73 -2.86 -2.46
N PRO A 48 -23.60 -2.06 -3.13
CA PRO A 48 -25.05 -2.32 -3.13
C PRO A 48 -25.37 -3.76 -3.57
N GLY A 49 -26.17 -4.46 -2.76
CA GLY A 49 -26.63 -5.83 -3.05
C GLY A 49 -25.57 -6.93 -2.92
N LYS A 50 -24.38 -6.62 -2.39
CA LYS A 50 -23.30 -7.59 -2.12
C LYS A 50 -23.10 -7.75 -0.61
N THR A 51 -22.36 -8.78 -0.24
CA THR A 51 -21.95 -9.07 1.13
C THR A 51 -20.76 -8.21 1.56
N TRP A 52 -20.39 -8.28 2.85
CA TRP A 52 -19.33 -7.47 3.43
C TRP A 52 -17.96 -7.69 2.75
N GLU A 53 -17.72 -8.87 2.15
CA GLU A 53 -16.48 -9.19 1.44
C GLU A 53 -16.18 -8.20 0.32
N SER A 54 -17.22 -7.59 -0.29
CA SER A 54 -17.03 -6.58 -1.33
C SER A 54 -16.39 -5.28 -0.84
N GLY A 55 -16.32 -5.06 0.47
CA GLY A 55 -15.60 -3.97 1.12
C GLY A 55 -14.16 -4.32 1.51
N CYS A 56 -13.72 -5.57 1.31
CA CYS A 56 -12.35 -6.01 1.57
C CYS A 56 -11.41 -5.65 0.42
N PHE A 57 -10.11 -5.68 0.71
CA PHE A 57 -9.04 -5.63 -0.29
C PHE A 57 -9.04 -6.88 -1.19
N GLY A 58 -8.71 -6.72 -2.45
CA GLY A 58 -8.48 -7.83 -3.38
C GLY A 58 -9.48 -7.92 -4.51
N CYS A 59 -9.50 -9.07 -5.19
CA CYS A 59 -10.42 -9.38 -6.28
C CYS A 59 -11.82 -9.70 -5.74
N VAL A 60 -12.50 -8.73 -5.18
CA VAL A 60 -13.79 -8.92 -4.47
C VAL A 60 -14.98 -8.27 -5.16
N ARG A 61 -14.75 -7.54 -6.26
CA ARG A 61 -15.78 -6.83 -7.01
C ARG A 61 -16.00 -7.46 -8.37
N THR A 62 -17.20 -7.20 -8.96
CA THR A 62 -17.57 -7.67 -10.31
C THR A 62 -17.27 -9.17 -10.48
N ASP A 63 -17.78 -9.98 -9.54
CA ASP A 63 -17.60 -11.42 -9.49
C ASP A 63 -16.11 -11.84 -9.61
N ARG A 64 -15.22 -11.14 -8.87
CA ARG A 64 -13.77 -11.31 -8.77
C ARG A 64 -12.96 -10.81 -9.98
N HIS A 65 -13.60 -10.09 -10.92
CA HIS A 65 -12.92 -9.53 -12.08
C HIS A 65 -12.47 -8.06 -11.89
N GLN A 66 -12.74 -7.47 -10.72
CA GLN A 66 -12.31 -6.10 -10.41
C GLN A 66 -11.60 -6.07 -9.06
N MET A 67 -10.44 -5.44 -9.05
CA MET A 67 -9.67 -5.16 -7.84
C MET A 67 -10.38 -4.13 -6.98
N HIS A 68 -10.30 -4.30 -5.67
CA HIS A 68 -10.56 -3.28 -4.67
C HIS A 68 -9.25 -3.01 -3.90
N GLU A 69 -8.73 -1.81 -4.02
CA GLU A 69 -7.38 -1.44 -3.63
C GLU A 69 -7.21 -1.22 -2.12
N GLY A 70 -8.31 -1.19 -1.36
CA GLY A 70 -8.28 -0.90 0.07
C GLY A 70 -9.40 -1.57 0.85
N LEU A 71 -9.71 -0.99 2.01
CA LEU A 71 -10.82 -1.39 2.88
C LEU A 71 -11.87 -0.29 2.89
N ASP A 72 -13.12 -0.62 2.62
CA ASP A 72 -14.25 0.29 2.83
C ASP A 72 -14.75 0.14 4.28
N ILE A 73 -14.37 1.05 5.17
CA ILE A 73 -14.67 0.97 6.61
C ILE A 73 -15.92 1.79 6.93
N LYS A 74 -16.95 1.14 7.47
CA LYS A 74 -18.24 1.76 7.83
C LYS A 74 -18.09 2.90 8.80
N CYS A 75 -18.93 3.94 8.61
CA CYS A 75 -19.13 4.98 9.63
C CYS A 75 -19.94 4.43 10.82
N LEU A 76 -19.64 4.97 12.01
CA LEU A 76 -20.35 4.70 13.25
C LEU A 76 -21.26 5.86 13.68
N GLN A 77 -20.89 7.09 13.32
CA GLN A 77 -21.52 8.32 13.80
C GLN A 77 -22.13 9.11 12.65
N ARG A 78 -23.32 9.65 12.89
CA ARG A 78 -24.03 10.47 11.92
C ARG A 78 -24.65 11.69 12.60
N ASP A 79 -24.76 12.78 11.85
CA ASP A 79 -25.50 13.97 12.28
C ASP A 79 -27.02 13.75 12.16
N SER A 80 -27.79 14.76 12.54
CA SER A 80 -29.27 14.74 12.46
C SER A 80 -29.81 14.63 11.03
N ARG A 81 -28.97 14.85 10.01
CA ARG A 81 -29.33 14.72 8.59
C ARG A 81 -28.86 13.37 8.00
N GLY A 82 -28.22 12.50 8.81
CA GLY A 82 -27.72 11.21 8.41
C GLY A 82 -26.33 11.26 7.75
N GLU A 83 -25.64 12.42 7.71
CA GLU A 83 -24.30 12.52 7.17
C GLU A 83 -23.26 11.96 8.16
N PRO A 84 -22.20 11.29 7.68
CA PRO A 84 -21.16 10.72 8.53
C PRO A 84 -20.36 11.82 9.25
N THR A 85 -20.01 11.56 10.51
CA THR A 85 -19.26 12.52 11.34
C THR A 85 -18.02 11.90 11.99
N ASP A 86 -17.73 10.65 11.69
CA ASP A 86 -16.56 9.93 12.24
C ASP A 86 -15.26 10.67 11.92
N PRO A 87 -14.37 10.88 12.89
CA PRO A 87 -13.03 11.33 12.62
C PRO A 87 -12.26 10.23 11.88
N VAL A 88 -11.49 10.63 10.88
CA VAL A 88 -10.48 9.78 10.22
C VAL A 88 -9.13 10.11 10.82
N MET A 89 -8.39 9.09 11.22
CA MET A 89 -7.14 9.20 11.95
C MET A 89 -5.96 8.71 11.12
N ALA A 90 -4.77 9.30 11.33
CA ALA A 90 -3.54 8.83 10.71
C ALA A 90 -3.20 7.41 11.19
N ALA A 91 -3.05 6.46 10.27
CA ALA A 91 -2.77 5.06 10.61
C ALA A 91 -1.37 4.86 11.19
N ALA A 92 -0.43 5.77 10.93
CA ALA A 92 0.90 5.81 11.54
C ALA A 92 1.40 7.24 11.58
N ALA A 93 2.46 7.51 12.36
CA ALA A 93 3.16 8.78 12.27
C ALA A 93 3.77 8.97 10.89
N GLY A 94 3.68 10.17 10.35
CA GLY A 94 4.12 10.41 8.96
C GLY A 94 4.02 11.86 8.54
N VAL A 95 4.11 12.07 7.23
CA VAL A 95 4.04 13.39 6.59
C VAL A 95 2.91 13.37 5.56
N VAL A 96 2.18 14.47 5.47
CA VAL A 96 1.20 14.67 4.40
C VAL A 96 1.94 14.82 3.08
N GLU A 97 1.72 13.89 2.16
CA GLU A 97 2.32 13.92 0.83
C GLU A 97 1.41 14.62 -0.18
N TYR A 98 0.10 14.37 -0.09
CA TYR A 98 -0.86 14.88 -1.05
C TYR A 98 -2.26 15.04 -0.45
N ILE A 99 -2.99 16.05 -0.94
CA ILE A 99 -4.41 16.27 -0.67
C ILE A 99 -5.11 16.63 -1.97
N ASN A 100 -6.13 15.85 -2.36
CA ASN A 100 -7.11 16.25 -3.37
C ASN A 100 -8.34 16.85 -2.68
N ASP A 101 -8.49 18.16 -2.76
CA ASP A 101 -9.66 18.87 -2.21
C ASP A 101 -10.78 19.10 -3.25
N ARG A 102 -10.62 18.56 -4.47
CA ARG A 102 -11.60 18.66 -5.57
C ARG A 102 -12.21 17.29 -5.86
N PRO A 103 -13.33 16.90 -5.21
CA PRO A 103 -13.90 15.54 -5.37
C PRO A 103 -14.16 15.14 -6.81
N ALA A 104 -14.55 16.09 -7.67
CA ALA A 104 -14.87 15.84 -9.07
C ALA A 104 -13.67 15.37 -9.93
N LEU A 105 -12.44 15.43 -9.42
CA LEU A 105 -11.25 15.02 -10.17
C LEU A 105 -10.87 13.55 -9.97
N SER A 106 -11.50 12.82 -9.04
CA SER A 106 -11.16 11.44 -8.73
C SER A 106 -12.35 10.63 -8.27
N ASN A 107 -12.37 9.34 -8.62
CA ASN A 107 -13.30 8.37 -8.03
C ASN A 107 -13.10 8.21 -6.51
N TYR A 108 -11.88 8.46 -6.01
CA TYR A 108 -11.62 8.62 -4.56
C TYR A 108 -12.33 9.83 -3.93
N GLY A 109 -12.90 10.75 -4.75
CA GLY A 109 -13.46 11.99 -4.26
C GLY A 109 -12.40 12.89 -3.62
N ARG A 110 -12.71 13.46 -2.45
CA ARG A 110 -11.70 14.10 -1.61
C ARG A 110 -10.87 13.02 -0.95
N TYR A 111 -9.55 13.08 -1.12
CA TYR A 111 -8.64 12.10 -0.53
C TYR A 111 -7.31 12.72 -0.14
N MET A 112 -6.59 12.03 0.73
CA MET A 112 -5.23 12.41 1.10
C MET A 112 -4.32 11.20 1.17
N VAL A 113 -3.02 11.45 1.01
CA VAL A 113 -1.95 10.46 1.11
C VAL A 113 -0.97 10.91 2.19
N LEU A 114 -0.64 10.02 3.11
CA LEU A 114 0.43 10.19 4.08
C LEU A 114 1.59 9.26 3.74
N GLY A 115 2.81 9.77 3.81
CA GLY A 115 4.04 8.98 3.73
C GLY A 115 4.55 8.61 5.12
N HIS A 116 4.97 7.37 5.29
CA HIS A 116 5.44 6.79 6.55
C HIS A 116 6.79 6.08 6.34
N ASN A 117 7.56 5.96 7.41
CA ASN A 117 8.70 5.04 7.47
C ASN A 117 8.43 3.98 8.53
N ILE A 118 8.14 2.76 8.10
CA ILE A 118 7.80 1.63 8.99
C ILE A 118 8.94 0.61 8.98
N GLY A 119 9.76 0.65 10.01
CA GLY A 119 10.91 -0.28 10.10
C GLY A 119 11.90 -0.16 8.94
N GLY A 120 12.04 1.04 8.35
CA GLY A 120 12.88 1.30 7.19
C GLY A 120 12.18 1.13 5.84
N VAL A 121 10.92 0.67 5.82
CA VAL A 121 10.09 0.58 4.60
C VAL A 121 9.32 1.88 4.43
N GLU A 122 9.43 2.50 3.25
CA GLU A 122 8.61 3.64 2.84
C GLU A 122 7.21 3.14 2.46
N VAL A 123 6.19 3.56 3.20
CA VAL A 123 4.80 3.13 3.04
C VAL A 123 3.91 4.35 2.91
N TYR A 124 2.86 4.23 2.12
CA TYR A 124 1.88 5.29 1.92
C TYR A 124 0.49 4.81 2.34
N SER A 125 -0.17 5.58 3.21
CA SER A 125 -1.58 5.36 3.50
C SER A 125 -2.44 6.36 2.72
N LEU A 126 -3.53 5.86 2.11
CA LEU A 126 -4.49 6.66 1.38
C LEU A 126 -5.85 6.61 2.09
N TYR A 127 -6.48 7.77 2.22
CA TYR A 127 -7.78 7.95 2.87
C TYR A 127 -8.71 8.67 1.90
N ALA A 128 -9.75 8.01 1.43
CA ALA A 128 -10.64 8.53 0.40
C ALA A 128 -12.08 8.72 0.87
N HIS A 129 -12.89 9.31 0.00
CA HIS A 129 -14.31 9.67 0.21
C HIS A 129 -14.53 10.65 1.35
N LEU A 130 -13.53 11.43 1.72
CA LEU A 130 -13.56 12.35 2.85
C LEU A 130 -14.60 13.45 2.69
N HIS A 131 -15.28 13.83 3.79
CA HIS A 131 -16.11 15.02 3.86
C HIS A 131 -15.23 16.28 3.86
N SER A 132 -14.22 16.29 4.72
CA SER A 132 -13.27 17.40 4.85
C SER A 132 -11.92 16.89 5.35
N VAL A 133 -10.86 17.62 5.02
CA VAL A 133 -9.52 17.46 5.61
C VAL A 133 -9.35 18.56 6.64
N ARG A 134 -8.62 18.31 7.71
CA ARG A 134 -8.29 19.28 8.74
C ARG A 134 -7.55 20.48 8.10
N SER A 135 -7.99 21.70 8.39
CA SER A 135 -7.64 22.92 7.65
C SER A 135 -6.17 23.36 7.76
N ASP A 136 -5.46 22.90 8.80
CA ASP A 136 -4.04 23.18 9.01
C ASP A 136 -3.12 22.20 8.26
N LEU A 137 -3.68 21.12 7.68
CA LEU A 137 -2.91 20.13 6.94
C LEU A 137 -2.66 20.58 5.50
N LYS A 138 -1.44 20.42 5.07
CA LYS A 138 -0.96 20.59 3.68
C LYS A 138 0.26 19.70 3.47
N ALA A 139 0.65 19.47 2.23
CA ALA A 139 1.86 18.72 1.90
C ALA A 139 3.08 19.23 2.70
N GLY A 140 3.84 18.30 3.27
CA GLY A 140 4.99 18.53 4.14
C GLY A 140 4.67 18.65 5.64
N VAL A 141 3.41 18.69 6.07
CA VAL A 141 3.03 18.74 7.49
C VAL A 141 3.12 17.34 8.10
N SER A 142 3.79 17.22 9.25
CA SER A 142 3.87 15.97 10.00
C SER A 142 2.62 15.74 10.85
N VAL A 143 2.23 14.48 10.99
CA VAL A 143 1.13 14.01 11.84
C VAL A 143 1.60 12.85 12.72
N GLN A 144 0.97 12.69 13.88
CA GLN A 144 1.23 11.56 14.77
C GLN A 144 0.29 10.39 14.45
N ALA A 145 0.70 9.17 14.82
CA ALA A 145 -0.18 8.00 14.75
C ALA A 145 -1.43 8.22 15.61
N GLY A 146 -2.60 7.88 15.08
CA GLY A 146 -3.90 8.07 15.75
C GLY A 146 -4.39 9.53 15.80
N GLU A 147 -3.67 10.48 15.21
CA GLU A 147 -4.06 11.89 15.16
C GLU A 147 -5.24 12.08 14.19
N PRO A 148 -6.34 12.79 14.58
CA PRO A 148 -7.42 13.13 13.66
C PRO A 148 -6.92 14.01 12.51
N ILE A 149 -7.13 13.56 11.27
CA ILE A 149 -6.64 14.22 10.04
C ILE A 149 -7.78 14.70 9.14
N ALA A 150 -8.95 14.07 9.24
CA ALA A 150 -10.09 14.34 8.37
C ALA A 150 -11.41 13.93 9.04
N VAL A 151 -12.52 14.23 8.38
CA VAL A 151 -13.85 13.72 8.69
C VAL A 151 -14.28 12.78 7.55
N MET A 152 -14.81 11.61 7.92
CA MET A 152 -15.36 10.63 6.97
C MET A 152 -16.49 11.26 6.17
N GLY A 153 -16.64 10.83 4.91
CA GLY A 153 -17.65 11.35 4.02
C GLY A 153 -18.19 10.30 3.04
N ARG A 154 -18.55 10.77 1.86
CA ARG A 154 -19.07 9.99 0.74
C ARG A 154 -18.84 10.67 -0.60
N THR A 155 -17.76 11.46 -0.70
CA THR A 155 -17.41 12.18 -1.92
C THR A 155 -16.87 11.23 -3.00
N SER A 156 -17.22 11.48 -4.25
CA SER A 156 -16.76 10.74 -5.44
C SER A 156 -17.00 11.59 -6.68
N ASN A 157 -16.34 11.30 -7.80
CA ASN A 157 -16.65 11.88 -9.11
C ASN A 157 -17.58 10.98 -9.95
N THR A 158 -17.96 9.81 -9.45
CA THR A 158 -18.86 8.90 -10.17
C THR A 158 -20.28 9.48 -10.23
N ALA A 159 -21.00 9.21 -11.31
CA ALA A 159 -22.39 9.62 -11.49
C ALA A 159 -23.30 9.08 -10.37
N GLU A 160 -22.98 7.89 -9.86
CA GLU A 160 -23.61 7.30 -8.69
C GLU A 160 -22.84 7.76 -7.44
N THR A 161 -23.38 8.76 -6.76
CA THR A 161 -22.81 9.19 -5.46
C THR A 161 -22.95 8.06 -4.43
N ILE A 162 -21.98 7.95 -3.55
CA ILE A 162 -22.08 7.03 -2.41
C ILE A 162 -23.28 7.45 -1.56
N SER A 163 -24.23 6.52 -1.33
CA SER A 163 -25.42 6.82 -0.53
C SER A 163 -25.05 7.07 0.93
N GLN A 164 -25.93 7.75 1.68
CA GLN A 164 -25.69 8.02 3.10
C GLN A 164 -25.46 6.74 3.90
N GLU A 165 -26.28 5.70 3.67
CA GLU A 165 -26.18 4.42 4.38
C GLU A 165 -24.81 3.75 4.16
N ARG A 166 -24.22 3.99 2.99
CA ARG A 166 -22.92 3.43 2.60
C ARG A 166 -21.74 4.36 2.87
N ALA A 167 -21.93 5.48 3.56
CA ALA A 167 -20.83 6.36 3.93
C ALA A 167 -19.71 5.56 4.63
N HIS A 168 -18.48 5.73 4.15
CA HIS A 168 -17.32 4.99 4.60
C HIS A 168 -16.03 5.78 4.32
N VAL A 169 -14.95 5.42 4.97
CA VAL A 169 -13.62 5.74 4.50
C VAL A 169 -13.07 4.56 3.69
N HIS A 170 -12.63 4.82 2.46
CA HIS A 170 -11.80 3.89 1.71
C HIS A 170 -10.35 4.10 2.17
N PHE A 171 -9.73 3.05 2.68
CA PHE A 171 -8.41 3.08 3.30
C PHE A 171 -7.44 2.10 2.63
N GLU A 172 -6.26 2.60 2.25
CA GLU A 172 -5.22 1.78 1.63
C GLU A 172 -3.89 1.87 2.39
N LEU A 173 -3.12 0.79 2.32
CA LEU A 173 -1.68 0.76 2.58
C LEU A 173 -0.95 0.39 1.30
N ASN A 174 0.01 1.21 0.89
CA ASN A 174 0.63 1.12 -0.42
C ASN A 174 2.16 1.20 -0.36
N LEU A 175 2.81 0.59 -1.35
CA LEU A 175 4.14 0.96 -1.80
C LEU A 175 4.02 1.83 -3.07
N PHE A 176 5.09 2.52 -3.42
CA PHE A 176 5.11 3.50 -4.51
C PHE A 176 5.88 2.94 -5.72
N TYR A 177 5.27 2.93 -6.90
CA TYR A 177 5.88 2.33 -8.08
C TYR A 177 7.04 3.15 -8.64
N SER A 178 6.79 4.39 -9.06
CA SER A 178 7.81 5.14 -9.82
C SER A 178 7.64 6.67 -9.75
N ASP A 179 8.77 7.37 -9.63
CA ASP A 179 8.83 8.83 -9.79
C ASP A 179 8.63 9.25 -11.26
N HIS A 180 8.79 8.33 -12.21
CA HIS A 180 8.59 8.56 -13.66
C HIS A 180 7.15 8.31 -14.11
N PHE A 181 6.21 8.13 -13.19
CA PHE A 181 4.80 7.82 -13.45
C PHE A 181 4.15 8.76 -14.48
N ALA A 182 4.43 10.06 -14.45
CA ALA A 182 3.80 11.00 -15.37
C ALA A 182 4.14 10.73 -16.85
N ALA A 183 5.37 10.30 -17.14
CA ALA A 183 5.81 9.91 -18.49
C ALA A 183 5.16 8.58 -18.90
N TRP A 184 5.17 7.60 -18.01
CA TRP A 184 4.51 6.32 -18.21
C TRP A 184 2.99 6.49 -18.44
N PHE A 185 2.30 7.28 -17.62
CA PHE A 185 0.86 7.55 -17.73
C PHE A 185 0.51 8.14 -19.11
N LYS A 186 1.27 9.12 -19.57
CA LYS A 186 1.06 9.74 -20.90
C LYS A 186 1.15 8.72 -22.04
N THR A 187 2.01 7.71 -21.90
CA THR A 187 2.22 6.65 -22.90
C THR A 187 1.13 5.59 -22.87
N HIS A 188 0.69 5.20 -21.67
CA HIS A 188 -0.24 4.08 -21.47
C HIS A 188 -1.70 4.51 -21.47
N PHE A 189 -1.99 5.77 -21.16
CA PHE A 189 -3.35 6.37 -21.18
C PHE A 189 -3.40 7.60 -22.09
N PRO A 190 -3.19 7.42 -23.41
CA PRO A 190 -3.15 8.55 -24.34
C PRO A 190 -4.52 9.26 -24.40
N GLY A 191 -4.50 10.57 -24.16
CA GLY A 191 -5.71 11.40 -24.14
C GLY A 191 -6.36 11.54 -22.77
N GLU A 192 -5.96 10.77 -21.77
CA GLU A 192 -6.42 10.93 -20.40
C GLU A 192 -5.61 11.99 -19.64
N ARG A 193 -6.24 12.59 -18.63
CA ARG A 193 -5.60 13.59 -17.77
C ARG A 193 -5.10 12.92 -16.48
N ASN A 194 -3.86 13.20 -16.13
CA ASN A 194 -3.35 12.92 -14.80
C ASN A 194 -3.45 14.19 -13.93
N ASP A 195 -4.53 14.33 -13.18
CA ASP A 195 -4.77 15.49 -12.30
C ASP A 195 -4.05 15.38 -10.95
N HIS A 196 -3.48 14.22 -10.62
CA HIS A 196 -2.92 13.92 -9.30
C HIS A 196 -1.40 13.69 -9.31
N GLY A 197 -0.74 13.88 -10.47
CA GLY A 197 0.70 13.68 -10.60
C GLY A 197 1.11 12.26 -10.21
N VAL A 198 2.13 12.15 -9.38
CA VAL A 198 2.63 10.86 -8.89
C VAL A 198 1.74 10.21 -7.82
N TRP A 199 0.76 10.97 -7.28
CA TRP A 199 -0.20 10.50 -6.27
C TRP A 199 -1.51 9.98 -6.88
N ASN A 200 -1.49 9.69 -8.16
CA ASN A 200 -2.54 8.93 -8.84
C ASN A 200 -2.55 7.49 -8.31
N GLY A 201 -3.74 6.90 -8.07
CA GLY A 201 -3.87 5.54 -7.54
C GLY A 201 -3.16 4.46 -8.36
N GLU A 202 -3.03 4.66 -9.69
CA GLU A 202 -2.29 3.73 -10.57
C GLU A 202 -0.77 3.67 -10.27
N ASN A 203 -0.22 4.64 -9.54
CA ASN A 203 1.17 4.63 -9.10
C ASN A 203 1.38 4.06 -7.69
N LEU A 204 0.32 3.65 -7.06
CA LEU A 204 0.33 3.07 -5.72
C LEU A 204 -0.02 1.58 -5.81
N VAL A 205 0.79 0.72 -5.21
CA VAL A 205 0.48 -0.71 -5.14
C VAL A 205 0.10 -1.09 -3.73
N GLY A 206 -1.18 -1.41 -3.57
CA GLY A 206 -1.76 -1.80 -2.29
C GLY A 206 -1.30 -3.18 -1.84
N PHE A 207 -1.25 -3.35 -0.53
CA PHE A 207 -1.22 -4.64 0.14
C PHE A 207 -2.34 -4.67 1.20
N ASP A 208 -2.87 -5.86 1.50
CA ASP A 208 -4.09 -6.00 2.30
C ASP A 208 -3.95 -5.40 3.71
N PRO A 209 -4.58 -4.23 4.01
CA PRO A 209 -4.48 -3.61 5.32
C PRO A 209 -5.15 -4.45 6.42
N ARG A 210 -6.18 -5.25 6.06
CA ARG A 210 -6.86 -6.14 7.01
C ARG A 210 -5.89 -7.16 7.58
N LEU A 211 -5.13 -7.82 6.70
CA LEU A 211 -4.14 -8.81 7.13
C LEU A 211 -3.04 -8.18 7.98
N VAL A 212 -2.56 -6.98 7.59
CA VAL A 212 -1.57 -6.23 8.38
C VAL A 212 -2.07 -5.96 9.79
N PHE A 213 -3.28 -5.40 9.95
CA PHE A 213 -3.86 -5.12 11.27
C PHE A 213 -4.06 -6.38 12.13
N LEU A 214 -4.49 -7.48 11.51
CA LEU A 214 -4.73 -8.74 12.23
C LEU A 214 -3.43 -9.41 12.67
N GLU A 215 -2.42 -9.47 11.80
CA GLU A 215 -1.12 -10.06 12.12
C GLU A 215 -0.35 -9.21 13.12
N GLU A 216 -0.35 -7.89 12.94
CA GLU A 216 0.24 -6.97 13.92
C GLU A 216 -0.38 -7.14 15.31
N ARG A 217 -1.72 -7.25 15.37
CA ARG A 217 -2.41 -7.51 16.64
C ARG A 217 -2.03 -8.86 17.25
N ALA A 218 -1.81 -9.89 16.43
CA ALA A 218 -1.45 -11.24 16.87
C ALA A 218 0.00 -11.32 17.34
N GLU A 219 0.92 -10.68 16.64
CA GLU A 219 2.37 -10.74 16.88
C GLU A 219 2.88 -9.64 17.81
N GLY A 220 2.12 -8.55 17.95
CA GLY A 220 2.47 -7.40 18.77
C GLY A 220 3.80 -6.78 18.33
N THR A 221 4.73 -6.64 19.28
CA THR A 221 6.06 -6.06 19.03
C THR A 221 6.97 -6.92 18.12
N ASN A 222 6.58 -8.15 17.81
CA ASN A 222 7.32 -9.04 16.91
C ASN A 222 6.93 -8.85 15.44
N PHE A 223 5.83 -8.14 15.15
CA PHE A 223 5.42 -7.86 13.78
C PHE A 223 6.51 -7.09 13.03
N ASN A 224 6.88 -7.58 11.86
CA ASN A 224 7.87 -6.96 11.00
C ASN A 224 7.35 -6.85 9.57
N LEU A 225 7.07 -5.62 9.12
CA LEU A 225 6.49 -5.36 7.81
C LEU A 225 7.37 -5.85 6.65
N THR A 226 8.70 -5.72 6.76
CA THR A 226 9.62 -6.24 5.71
C THR A 226 9.46 -7.74 5.55
N THR A 227 9.50 -8.48 6.65
CA THR A 227 9.30 -9.94 6.64
C THR A 227 7.93 -10.30 6.10
N TRP A 228 6.89 -9.56 6.51
CA TRP A 228 5.52 -9.77 6.04
C TRP A 228 5.41 -9.57 4.52
N LEU A 229 6.00 -8.51 3.96
CA LEU A 229 6.04 -8.25 2.52
C LEU A 229 6.80 -9.35 1.76
N GLN A 230 7.92 -9.82 2.28
CA GLN A 230 8.74 -10.88 1.65
C GLN A 230 8.03 -12.24 1.58
N HIS A 231 7.00 -12.47 2.38
CA HIS A 231 6.25 -13.74 2.43
C HIS A 231 4.91 -13.68 1.68
N ARG A 232 4.79 -12.79 0.67
CA ARG A 232 3.60 -12.78 -0.21
C ARG A 232 3.54 -14.02 -1.09
N VAL A 233 2.30 -14.43 -1.44
CA VAL A 233 2.10 -15.52 -2.40
C VAL A 233 2.46 -15.03 -3.80
N GLU A 234 3.38 -15.74 -4.46
CA GLU A 234 3.80 -15.41 -5.82
C GLU A 234 2.69 -15.80 -6.81
N LEU A 235 2.24 -14.83 -7.61
CA LEU A 235 1.45 -15.09 -8.81
C LEU A 235 2.35 -15.47 -9.98
N CYS A 236 3.38 -14.66 -10.22
CA CYS A 236 4.29 -14.92 -11.33
C CYS A 236 5.69 -14.39 -11.05
N ARG A 237 6.65 -14.95 -11.77
CA ARG A 237 8.04 -14.53 -11.75
C ARG A 237 8.48 -14.13 -13.14
N VAL A 238 9.13 -12.96 -13.23
CA VAL A 238 9.53 -12.36 -14.51
C VAL A 238 11.01 -11.97 -14.47
N LEU A 239 11.77 -12.35 -15.49
CA LEU A 239 13.10 -11.81 -15.74
C LEU A 239 12.97 -10.50 -16.52
N VAL A 240 13.60 -9.46 -16.01
CA VAL A 240 13.65 -8.12 -16.60
C VAL A 240 15.10 -7.77 -16.93
N ARG A 241 15.38 -7.38 -18.19
CA ARG A 241 16.71 -6.94 -18.63
C ARG A 241 16.84 -5.42 -18.45
N LYS A 242 17.02 -5.00 -17.22
CA LYS A 242 17.26 -3.59 -16.83
C LYS A 242 18.23 -3.58 -15.67
N THR A 243 19.20 -2.68 -15.70
CA THR A 243 20.26 -2.59 -14.66
C THR A 243 19.99 -1.51 -13.63
N ASN A 244 19.14 -0.52 -13.94
CA ASN A 244 18.82 0.59 -13.07
C ASN A 244 17.29 0.68 -12.91
N ALA A 245 16.75 -0.04 -11.93
CA ALA A 245 15.35 0.05 -11.56
C ALA A 245 15.21 0.96 -10.33
N PRO A 246 14.42 2.04 -10.39
CA PRO A 246 14.20 2.95 -9.25
C PRO A 246 13.67 2.22 -8.01
N TRP A 247 12.79 1.24 -8.19
CA TRP A 247 12.27 0.38 -7.13
C TRP A 247 13.35 -0.23 -6.23
N VAL A 248 14.44 -0.74 -6.81
CA VAL A 248 15.53 -1.38 -6.06
C VAL A 248 16.23 -0.41 -5.10
N LYS A 249 16.27 0.88 -5.46
CA LYS A 249 16.85 1.93 -4.59
C LYS A 249 15.89 2.33 -3.49
N ARG A 250 14.59 2.37 -3.78
CA ARG A 250 13.54 2.74 -2.81
C ARG A 250 13.29 1.64 -1.80
N TYR A 251 13.29 0.37 -2.25
CA TYR A 251 12.98 -0.80 -1.43
C TYR A 251 14.14 -1.83 -1.40
N PRO A 252 15.34 -1.43 -0.93
CA PRO A 252 16.51 -2.32 -0.93
C PRO A 252 16.31 -3.56 -0.05
N MET A 253 15.39 -3.49 0.94
CA MET A 253 15.04 -4.62 1.82
C MET A 253 14.29 -5.75 1.07
N LEU A 254 13.72 -5.48 -0.10
CA LEU A 254 13.07 -6.48 -0.96
C LEU A 254 14.02 -7.05 -2.02
N VAL A 255 15.33 -6.71 -1.96
CA VAL A 255 16.34 -7.15 -2.92
C VAL A 255 17.20 -8.24 -2.28
N ALA A 256 17.17 -9.43 -2.87
CA ALA A 256 18.01 -10.53 -2.44
C ALA A 256 19.46 -10.34 -2.90
N GLN A 257 20.38 -10.99 -2.20
CA GLN A 257 21.79 -11.03 -2.63
C GLN A 257 22.01 -12.14 -3.68
N ASN A 258 22.82 -11.83 -4.69
CA ASN A 258 23.31 -12.81 -5.64
C ASN A 258 24.83 -12.65 -5.81
N PRO A 259 25.65 -13.60 -5.32
CA PRO A 259 27.10 -13.52 -5.39
C PRO A 259 27.64 -13.41 -6.82
N THR A 260 27.01 -14.06 -7.79
CA THR A 260 27.39 -13.98 -9.21
C THR A 260 27.19 -12.56 -9.74
N ALA A 261 26.02 -11.97 -9.50
CA ALA A 261 25.73 -10.61 -9.93
C ALA A 261 26.59 -9.56 -9.19
N GLN A 262 26.96 -9.82 -7.94
CA GLN A 262 27.90 -8.96 -7.19
C GLN A 262 29.30 -8.99 -7.80
N LYS A 263 29.77 -10.15 -8.31
CA LYS A 263 31.09 -10.32 -8.91
C LYS A 263 31.12 -9.81 -10.36
N GLU A 264 30.13 -10.14 -11.16
CA GLU A 264 30.15 -9.92 -12.62
C GLU A 264 29.41 -8.62 -13.04
N GLY A 265 28.68 -8.00 -12.12
CA GLY A 265 27.80 -6.88 -12.39
C GLY A 265 26.38 -7.34 -12.69
N VAL A 266 25.41 -6.45 -12.37
CA VAL A 266 23.98 -6.68 -12.60
C VAL A 266 23.64 -6.42 -14.06
N ALA A 267 23.03 -7.40 -14.73
CA ALA A 267 22.55 -7.32 -16.10
C ALA A 267 21.00 -7.35 -16.19
N GLY A 268 20.33 -7.62 -15.09
CA GLY A 268 18.88 -7.65 -14.99
C GLY A 268 18.42 -8.12 -13.61
N TYR A 269 17.11 -8.26 -13.47
CA TYR A 269 16.47 -8.71 -12.24
C TYR A 269 15.43 -9.78 -12.52
N GLU A 270 15.34 -10.74 -11.62
CA GLU A 270 14.23 -11.67 -11.52
C GLU A 270 13.30 -11.13 -10.45
N ILE A 271 12.03 -10.86 -10.82
CA ILE A 271 11.04 -10.18 -9.98
C ILE A 271 9.92 -11.16 -9.69
N SER A 272 9.60 -11.36 -8.41
CA SER A 272 8.40 -12.06 -7.96
C SER A 272 7.29 -11.05 -7.70
N LEU A 273 6.14 -11.24 -8.34
CA LEU A 273 4.94 -10.41 -8.23
C LEU A 273 3.83 -11.21 -7.56
N ASP A 274 3.10 -10.59 -6.63
CA ASP A 274 1.84 -11.12 -6.14
C ASP A 274 0.69 -10.85 -7.13
N TYR A 275 -0.52 -11.29 -6.81
CA TYR A 275 -1.68 -11.13 -7.70
C TYR A 275 -2.10 -9.67 -7.93
N ASN A 276 -1.76 -8.76 -7.01
CA ASN A 276 -2.03 -7.33 -7.15
C ASN A 276 -0.94 -6.58 -7.94
N GLY A 277 0.16 -7.27 -8.28
CA GLY A 277 1.31 -6.65 -8.94
C GLY A 277 2.33 -6.05 -7.99
N LEU A 278 2.25 -6.35 -6.68
CA LEU A 278 3.27 -5.97 -5.72
C LEU A 278 4.57 -6.74 -5.98
N PRO A 279 5.68 -6.07 -6.30
CA PRO A 279 6.95 -6.75 -6.49
C PRO A 279 7.64 -6.94 -5.13
N PHE A 280 7.43 -8.09 -4.53
CA PHE A 280 7.86 -8.39 -3.16
C PHE A 280 9.25 -9.03 -3.04
N ALA A 281 9.84 -9.48 -4.15
CA ALA A 281 11.21 -9.99 -4.18
C ALA A 281 11.90 -9.67 -5.51
N TRP A 282 13.11 -9.14 -5.41
CA TRP A 282 14.00 -8.83 -6.54
C TRP A 282 15.31 -9.57 -6.38
N VAL A 283 15.69 -10.38 -7.38
CA VAL A 283 16.97 -11.09 -7.40
C VAL A 283 17.81 -10.53 -8.53
N PRO A 284 18.92 -9.81 -8.27
CA PRO A 284 19.82 -9.34 -9.32
C PRO A 284 20.42 -10.51 -10.05
N ARG A 285 20.56 -10.43 -11.39
CA ARG A 285 21.12 -11.46 -12.24
C ARG A 285 22.32 -10.92 -13.04
N ALA A 286 23.39 -11.70 -13.12
CA ALA A 286 24.52 -11.42 -13.99
C ALA A 286 24.18 -11.76 -15.45
N ALA A 287 24.95 -11.23 -16.40
CA ALA A 287 24.77 -11.54 -17.82
C ALA A 287 24.93 -13.04 -18.13
N SER A 288 25.82 -13.73 -17.43
CA SER A 288 26.00 -15.18 -17.53
C SER A 288 24.80 -16.02 -17.12
N GLU A 289 23.93 -15.48 -16.27
CA GLU A 289 22.71 -16.12 -15.77
C GLU A 289 21.48 -15.86 -16.66
N ILE A 290 21.54 -14.85 -17.55
CA ILE A 290 20.40 -14.43 -18.36
C ILE A 290 20.45 -15.08 -19.74
N LYS A 291 19.43 -15.90 -20.07
CA LYS A 291 19.26 -16.51 -21.38
C LYS A 291 18.24 -15.73 -22.22
N GLY A 292 18.49 -15.64 -23.53
CA GLY A 292 17.59 -14.98 -24.50
C GLY A 292 17.75 -13.46 -24.54
N ALA A 293 17.00 -12.78 -25.42
CA ALA A 293 17.14 -11.36 -25.72
C ALA A 293 15.91 -10.51 -25.37
N LEU A 294 14.82 -11.12 -24.87
CA LEU A 294 13.58 -10.40 -24.56
C LEU A 294 13.76 -9.41 -23.42
N LYS A 295 13.13 -8.22 -23.54
CA LYS A 295 13.06 -7.21 -22.46
C LYS A 295 12.47 -7.82 -21.18
N TYR A 296 11.37 -8.54 -21.33
CA TYR A 296 10.66 -9.27 -20.26
C TYR A 296 10.49 -10.73 -20.66
N ARG A 297 10.75 -11.64 -19.72
CA ARG A 297 10.53 -13.07 -19.90
C ARG A 297 9.82 -13.64 -18.69
N LEU A 298 8.60 -14.12 -18.88
CA LEU A 298 7.85 -14.86 -17.89
C LEU A 298 8.58 -16.17 -17.56
N LEU A 299 8.86 -16.43 -16.30
CA LEU A 299 9.61 -17.60 -15.83
C LEU A 299 8.68 -18.65 -15.24
N SER A 300 7.69 -18.23 -14.45
CA SER A 300 6.71 -19.10 -13.80
C SER A 300 5.39 -18.37 -13.60
N VAL A 301 4.31 -19.14 -13.48
CA VAL A 301 2.96 -18.68 -13.08
C VAL A 301 2.42 -19.68 -12.06
N ASN A 302 1.84 -19.16 -10.99
CA ASN A 302 1.03 -19.92 -10.05
C ASN A 302 -0.41 -19.93 -10.56
N GLU A 303 -0.80 -21.00 -11.24
CA GLU A 303 -2.13 -21.14 -11.86
C GLU A 303 -3.27 -21.13 -10.82
N ALA A 304 -3.01 -21.66 -9.62
CA ALA A 304 -3.99 -21.62 -8.54
C ALA A 304 -4.24 -20.20 -8.06
N GLU A 305 -3.19 -19.39 -7.93
CA GLU A 305 -3.28 -17.99 -7.53
C GLU A 305 -3.97 -17.15 -8.60
N GLU A 306 -3.66 -17.35 -9.90
CA GLU A 306 -4.35 -16.66 -11.00
C GLU A 306 -5.84 -17.01 -11.05
N THR A 307 -6.20 -18.28 -10.83
CA THR A 307 -7.60 -18.72 -10.77
C THR A 307 -8.32 -18.10 -9.57
N LEU A 308 -7.62 -17.98 -8.44
CA LEU A 308 -8.16 -17.39 -7.22
C LEU A 308 -8.30 -15.87 -7.32
N ASN A 309 -7.37 -15.17 -7.97
CA ASN A 309 -7.27 -13.71 -8.00
C ASN A 309 -6.99 -13.16 -9.42
N PRO A 310 -7.96 -13.28 -10.37
CA PRO A 310 -7.72 -12.96 -11.78
C PRO A 310 -7.82 -11.46 -12.11
N CYS A 311 -8.18 -10.59 -11.15
CA CYS A 311 -8.69 -9.25 -11.44
C CYS A 311 -7.67 -8.28 -12.04
N ARG A 312 -6.37 -8.49 -11.89
CA ARG A 312 -5.33 -7.63 -12.48
C ARG A 312 -4.93 -8.05 -13.90
N ASN A 313 -5.27 -9.28 -14.34
CA ASN A 313 -4.96 -9.77 -15.69
C ASN A 313 -3.49 -9.56 -16.08
N MET A 314 -2.54 -9.89 -15.20
CA MET A 314 -1.12 -9.70 -15.47
C MET A 314 -0.53 -10.78 -16.38
N VAL A 315 -1.12 -11.95 -16.36
CA VAL A 315 -0.74 -13.10 -17.18
C VAL A 315 -1.95 -13.64 -17.90
N LYS A 316 -1.74 -14.35 -19.00
CA LYS A 316 -2.81 -15.01 -19.78
C LYS A 316 -2.32 -16.29 -20.43
N GLN A 317 -3.22 -17.22 -20.69
CA GLN A 317 -2.93 -18.39 -21.50
C GLN A 317 -3.23 -18.13 -22.99
N VAL A 318 -2.28 -18.50 -23.84
CA VAL A 318 -2.44 -18.48 -25.31
C VAL A 318 -1.96 -19.84 -25.83
N SER A 319 -2.87 -20.59 -26.45
CA SER A 319 -2.59 -21.95 -26.96
C SER A 319 -1.93 -22.87 -25.93
N GLY A 320 -2.44 -22.84 -24.68
CA GLY A 320 -1.95 -23.66 -23.56
C GLY A 320 -0.62 -23.22 -22.94
N ARG A 321 -0.11 -22.04 -23.31
CA ARG A 321 1.13 -21.49 -22.74
C ARG A 321 0.85 -20.16 -22.04
N TRP A 322 1.42 -20.00 -20.85
CA TRP A 322 1.38 -18.75 -20.12
C TRP A 322 2.27 -17.68 -20.75
N GLN A 323 1.76 -16.47 -20.83
CA GLN A 323 2.43 -15.28 -21.33
C GLN A 323 2.07 -14.07 -20.46
N LEU A 324 2.92 -13.04 -20.46
CA LEU A 324 2.54 -11.74 -19.91
C LEU A 324 1.36 -11.17 -20.70
N ALA A 325 0.35 -10.71 -19.98
CA ALA A 325 -0.75 -9.94 -20.56
C ALA A 325 -0.35 -8.45 -20.72
N PRO A 326 -1.08 -7.64 -21.46
CA PRO A 326 -0.80 -6.21 -21.62
C PRO A 326 -0.64 -5.48 -20.28
N ASN A 327 -1.50 -5.75 -19.29
CA ASN A 327 -1.40 -5.14 -17.95
C ASN A 327 -0.10 -5.50 -17.24
N GLY A 328 0.34 -6.76 -17.34
CA GLY A 328 1.62 -7.18 -16.77
C GLY A 328 2.82 -6.51 -17.44
N ILE A 329 2.76 -6.31 -18.78
CA ILE A 329 3.81 -5.58 -19.50
C ILE A 329 3.82 -4.10 -19.07
N SER A 330 2.65 -3.47 -19.02
CA SER A 330 2.48 -2.07 -18.59
C SER A 330 3.02 -1.82 -17.17
N LEU A 331 2.73 -2.75 -16.24
CA LEU A 331 3.28 -2.71 -14.88
C LEU A 331 4.81 -2.82 -14.87
N LEU A 332 5.38 -3.74 -15.65
CA LEU A 332 6.83 -3.91 -15.73
C LEU A 332 7.51 -2.69 -16.36
N ASP A 333 6.86 -2.02 -17.32
CA ASP A 333 7.33 -0.75 -17.87
C ASP A 333 7.37 0.32 -16.76
N LEU A 334 6.31 0.46 -15.94
CA LEU A 334 6.27 1.40 -14.82
C LEU A 334 7.37 1.14 -13.77
N LEU A 335 7.61 -0.13 -13.44
CA LEU A 335 8.63 -0.54 -12.45
C LEU A 335 10.06 -0.31 -12.93
N THR A 336 10.28 -0.23 -14.24
CA THR A 336 11.62 -0.26 -14.82
C THR A 336 12.00 1.00 -15.60
N GLU A 337 11.10 1.93 -15.79
CA GLU A 337 11.37 3.25 -16.37
C GLU A 337 11.75 4.26 -15.29
#